data_fc67a33296fa07aa1febc3a3553f352a
#
_entry.id   fc67a33296fa07aa1febc3a3553f352a
#
_cell.length_a   1.000
_cell.length_b   1.000
_cell.length_c   1.000
_cell.angle_alpha   90.00
_cell.angle_beta   90.00
_cell.angle_gamma   90.00
#
_symmetry.space_group_name_H-M   'P 1'
#
loop_
_entity.id
_entity.type
_entity.pdbx_description
1 polymer ?
#
loop_
_entity_poly.entity_id
_entity_poly.type
_entity_poly.pdbx_seq_one_letter_code
_entity_poly.pdbx_strand_id
1 'polypeptide(L)'
;MAGGDGLVPVLLTWSGNRIQSVQPTSQASGLLLPRLVEPHAHLDKAFSWNDHPNRDGTYAGALAANFKEHETRTAERVQERAERALQLAFDHGLRAVRSHIDSAGPGANCSWEVLSELRGRWRDRIELQLVALVPVEHWSTLEGEQLAAAVARAQGLIGGVLAPPCRGRATRRALRRLLELADQHGCAVDLHIDEADSHPAAGMHQLLRVLESMRLSVPVTCSHASSLSLLSVGSLQRLGSRMARQNLQVVALPLTNGWLLGHRDHETPLRRPLAPIRQLQRAGVPVAVGGDNVQDPWYPGGQFDPLSLMAMSLPLAQLAPWDDHGLKPFATDAARLMGLAWDGRLRAGAPADLIHLPQGGWPELLAMACRRRVLAGGHWVQDWA
;
A
#
# COMPACT_ATOMS: atom_id res chain seq x y z
N MET A 1 -5.41 22.25 24.29
CA MET A 1 -6.00 20.92 24.53
C MET A 1 -6.75 20.55 23.27
N ALA A 2 -6.35 19.48 22.60
CA ALA A 2 -7.16 18.96 21.51
C ALA A 2 -8.54 18.62 22.07
N GLY A 3 -9.61 19.05 21.40
CA GLY A 3 -10.95 18.56 21.69
C GLY A 3 -10.96 17.05 21.64
N GLY A 4 -11.93 16.38 22.23
CA GLY A 4 -11.99 14.92 22.33
C GLY A 4 -12.01 14.15 20.99
N ASP A 5 -12.04 14.84 19.86
CA ASP A 5 -12.00 14.31 18.49
C ASP A 5 -10.66 14.52 17.75
N GLY A 6 -9.63 15.04 18.43
CA GLY A 6 -8.30 15.27 17.85
C GLY A 6 -8.21 16.38 16.81
N LEU A 7 -9.32 17.14 16.55
CA LEU A 7 -9.37 18.21 15.57
C LEU A 7 -8.89 19.53 16.17
N VAL A 8 -8.18 20.33 15.37
CA VAL A 8 -7.75 21.67 15.71
C VAL A 8 -8.36 22.64 14.71
N PRO A 9 -9.17 23.64 15.14
CA PRO A 9 -9.72 24.66 14.24
C PRO A 9 -8.62 25.54 13.66
N VAL A 10 -8.48 25.55 12.33
CA VAL A 10 -7.44 26.31 11.64
C VAL A 10 -7.96 27.06 10.42
N LEU A 11 -7.33 28.19 10.13
CA LEU A 11 -7.37 28.87 8.84
C LEU A 11 -6.09 28.54 8.08
N LEU A 12 -6.23 27.87 6.93
CA LEU A 12 -5.13 27.53 6.05
C LEU A 12 -5.16 28.46 4.83
N THR A 13 -4.02 29.10 4.54
CA THR A 13 -3.82 29.91 3.35
C THR A 13 -2.71 29.34 2.49
N TRP A 14 -2.80 29.51 1.16
CA TRP A 14 -1.76 29.09 0.23
C TRP A 14 -1.57 30.12 -0.88
N SER A 15 -0.41 30.08 -1.51
CA SER A 15 -0.08 30.86 -2.71
C SER A 15 0.76 30.02 -3.63
N GLY A 16 0.41 30.01 -4.91
CA GLY A 16 0.98 29.04 -5.86
C GLY A 16 0.79 27.61 -5.34
N ASN A 17 1.84 26.82 -5.38
CA ASN A 17 1.83 25.42 -4.99
C ASN A 17 2.23 25.16 -3.51
N ARG A 18 2.26 26.22 -2.65
CA ARG A 18 2.73 26.10 -1.26
C ARG A 18 1.73 26.66 -0.25
N ILE A 19 1.60 25.97 0.88
CA ILE A 19 0.90 26.48 2.05
C ILE A 19 1.72 27.62 2.63
N GLN A 20 1.08 28.79 2.80
CA GLN A 20 1.70 29.98 3.39
C GLN A 20 1.57 29.97 4.91
N SER A 21 0.37 29.67 5.41
CA SER A 21 0.15 29.62 6.84
C SER A 21 -0.92 28.61 7.24
N VAL A 22 -0.81 28.13 8.47
CA VAL A 22 -1.83 27.36 9.19
C VAL A 22 -1.96 27.99 10.56
N GLN A 23 -3.03 28.72 10.80
CA GLN A 23 -3.23 29.52 12.01
C GLN A 23 -4.51 29.10 12.74
N PRO A 24 -4.54 29.11 14.07
CA PRO A 24 -5.76 28.89 14.82
C PRO A 24 -6.87 29.87 14.41
N THR A 25 -8.12 29.40 14.40
CA THR A 25 -9.29 30.24 14.14
C THR A 25 -10.45 29.85 15.05
N SER A 26 -11.36 30.79 15.32
CA SER A 26 -12.63 30.49 15.98
C SER A 26 -13.76 30.13 14.99
N GLN A 27 -13.52 30.32 13.70
CA GLN A 27 -14.49 30.09 12.62
C GLN A 27 -13.98 29.01 11.68
N ALA A 28 -14.11 27.77 12.10
CA ALA A 28 -13.76 26.61 11.26
C ALA A 28 -15.03 25.87 10.83
N SER A 29 -15.04 25.39 9.60
CA SER A 29 -16.09 24.52 9.08
C SER A 29 -15.48 23.40 8.25
N GLY A 30 -16.04 22.18 8.39
CA GLY A 30 -15.57 21.00 7.66
C GLY A 30 -14.27 20.41 8.20
N LEU A 31 -13.72 19.48 7.44
CA LEU A 31 -12.50 18.76 7.78
C LEU A 31 -11.45 18.94 6.68
N LEU A 32 -10.21 19.22 7.07
CA LEU A 32 -9.05 19.25 6.17
C LEU A 32 -8.16 18.06 6.46
N LEU A 33 -7.83 17.32 5.41
CA LEU A 33 -6.81 16.27 5.41
C LEU A 33 -5.74 16.61 4.36
N PRO A 34 -4.48 16.19 4.53
CA PRO A 34 -3.54 16.22 3.42
C PRO A 34 -4.03 15.27 2.31
N ARG A 35 -3.58 15.46 1.07
CA ARG A 35 -3.73 14.40 0.06
C ARG A 35 -3.05 13.14 0.61
N LEU A 36 -3.67 11.98 0.39
CA LEU A 36 -3.24 10.73 1.00
C LEU A 36 -2.33 9.93 0.07
N VAL A 37 -1.89 8.77 0.53
CA VAL A 37 -0.91 7.94 -0.17
C VAL A 37 -1.44 6.53 -0.29
N GLU A 38 -1.29 5.92 -1.46
CA GLU A 38 -1.55 4.50 -1.69
C GLU A 38 -0.22 3.74 -1.76
N PRO A 39 0.19 3.10 -0.66
CA PRO A 39 1.51 2.46 -0.58
C PRO A 39 1.58 1.09 -1.25
N HIS A 40 0.44 0.54 -1.72
CA HIS A 40 0.38 -0.78 -2.31
C HIS A 40 -0.84 -0.96 -3.21
N ALA A 41 -0.62 -1.07 -4.50
CA ALA A 41 -1.65 -1.29 -5.51
C ALA A 41 -1.13 -2.18 -6.66
N HIS A 42 -2.03 -2.58 -7.56
CA HIS A 42 -1.75 -3.38 -8.76
C HIS A 42 -2.43 -2.74 -9.98
N LEU A 43 -1.78 -1.74 -10.60
CA LEU A 43 -2.38 -0.98 -11.71
C LEU A 43 -2.46 -1.78 -13.01
N ASP A 44 -1.56 -2.74 -13.22
CA ASP A 44 -1.48 -3.57 -14.42
C ASP A 44 -2.69 -4.51 -14.61
N LYS A 45 -3.33 -4.91 -13.52
CA LYS A 45 -4.49 -5.83 -13.52
C LYS A 45 -5.79 -5.20 -12.98
N ALA A 46 -5.77 -3.96 -12.51
CA ALA A 46 -6.97 -3.29 -12.00
C ALA A 46 -8.13 -3.34 -13.01
N PHE A 47 -9.37 -3.43 -12.52
CA PHE A 47 -10.60 -3.49 -13.31
C PHE A 47 -10.74 -4.71 -14.24
N SER A 48 -10.00 -5.79 -13.99
CA SER A 48 -10.07 -7.03 -14.78
C SER A 48 -11.10 -8.04 -14.27
N TRP A 49 -11.80 -7.76 -13.17
CA TRP A 49 -12.77 -8.67 -12.56
C TRP A 49 -13.84 -9.18 -13.53
N ASN A 50 -14.40 -8.32 -14.36
CA ASN A 50 -15.49 -8.72 -15.26
C ASN A 50 -15.05 -9.75 -16.30
N ASP A 51 -13.80 -9.67 -16.75
CA ASP A 51 -13.22 -10.61 -17.72
C ASP A 51 -12.66 -11.87 -17.04
N HIS A 52 -12.14 -11.73 -15.82
CA HIS A 52 -11.42 -12.78 -15.09
C HIS A 52 -11.89 -12.86 -13.61
N PRO A 53 -13.18 -13.16 -13.34
CA PRO A 53 -13.70 -13.19 -11.99
C PRO A 53 -13.19 -14.38 -11.17
N ASN A 54 -12.84 -14.12 -9.93
CA ASN A 54 -12.63 -15.16 -8.90
C ASN A 54 -13.92 -15.35 -8.11
N ARG A 55 -14.85 -16.12 -8.62
CA ARG A 55 -16.16 -16.33 -7.98
C ARG A 55 -16.09 -17.20 -6.73
N ASP A 56 -15.06 -18.00 -6.60
CA ASP A 56 -14.85 -18.88 -5.44
C ASP A 56 -14.37 -18.08 -4.21
N GLY A 57 -13.87 -16.84 -4.40
CA GLY A 57 -13.36 -16.00 -3.32
C GLY A 57 -12.12 -16.57 -2.61
N THR A 58 -11.48 -17.58 -3.19
CA THR A 58 -10.30 -18.25 -2.59
C THR A 58 -9.00 -17.70 -3.15
N TYR A 59 -7.91 -17.82 -2.40
CA TYR A 59 -6.57 -17.46 -2.85
C TYR A 59 -6.15 -18.27 -4.10
N ALA A 60 -6.47 -19.56 -4.13
CA ALA A 60 -6.17 -20.41 -5.30
C ALA A 60 -6.98 -19.99 -6.53
N GLY A 61 -8.26 -19.64 -6.35
CA GLY A 61 -9.11 -19.10 -7.41
C GLY A 61 -8.59 -17.77 -7.95
N ALA A 62 -8.14 -16.86 -7.08
CA ALA A 62 -7.52 -15.60 -7.46
C ALA A 62 -6.27 -15.82 -8.31
N LEU A 63 -5.37 -16.71 -7.87
CA LEU A 63 -4.14 -17.04 -8.59
C LEU A 63 -4.44 -17.63 -9.97
N ALA A 64 -5.39 -18.57 -10.07
CA ALA A 64 -5.77 -19.18 -11.34
C ALA A 64 -6.38 -18.17 -12.31
N ALA A 65 -7.24 -17.26 -11.83
CA ALA A 65 -7.84 -16.20 -12.64
C ALA A 65 -6.78 -15.16 -13.07
N ASN A 66 -5.83 -14.82 -12.18
CA ASN A 66 -4.72 -13.93 -12.49
C ASN A 66 -3.81 -14.48 -13.60
N PHE A 67 -3.51 -15.78 -13.60
CA PHE A 67 -2.75 -16.39 -14.69
C PHE A 67 -3.46 -16.29 -16.04
N LYS A 68 -4.79 -16.51 -16.07
CA LYS A 68 -5.58 -16.34 -17.31
C LYS A 68 -5.60 -14.87 -17.76
N GLU A 69 -5.72 -13.94 -16.83
CA GLU A 69 -5.62 -12.51 -17.14
C GLU A 69 -4.26 -12.18 -17.77
N HIS A 70 -3.19 -12.69 -17.19
CA HIS A 70 -1.82 -12.45 -17.66
C HIS A 70 -1.56 -12.99 -19.08
N GLU A 71 -2.19 -14.10 -19.48
CA GLU A 71 -2.12 -14.64 -20.84
C GLU A 71 -2.81 -13.73 -21.89
N THR A 72 -3.81 -12.97 -21.47
CA THR A 72 -4.61 -12.09 -22.33
C THR A 72 -4.23 -10.61 -22.21
N ARG A 73 -3.24 -10.28 -21.39
CA ARG A 73 -2.79 -8.92 -21.11
C ARG A 73 -2.09 -8.32 -22.32
N THR A 74 -2.52 -7.13 -22.72
CA THR A 74 -1.90 -6.35 -23.79
C THR A 74 -1.53 -4.95 -23.29
N ALA A 75 -0.65 -4.25 -24.01
CA ALA A 75 -0.25 -2.89 -23.68
C ALA A 75 -1.46 -1.93 -23.61
N GLU A 76 -2.38 -2.04 -24.55
CA GLU A 76 -3.59 -1.21 -24.62
C GLU A 76 -4.48 -1.42 -23.38
N ARG A 77 -4.71 -2.67 -22.98
CA ARG A 77 -5.51 -2.99 -21.79
C ARG A 77 -4.84 -2.50 -20.50
N VAL A 78 -3.53 -2.67 -20.38
CA VAL A 78 -2.78 -2.16 -19.23
C VAL A 78 -2.86 -0.65 -19.18
N GLN A 79 -2.69 0.03 -20.32
CA GLN A 79 -2.77 1.49 -20.39
C GLN A 79 -4.16 2.01 -20.00
N GLU A 80 -5.22 1.45 -20.55
CA GLU A 80 -6.61 1.85 -20.25
C GLU A 80 -6.88 1.71 -18.73
N ARG A 81 -6.56 0.55 -18.15
CA ARG A 81 -6.78 0.24 -16.73
C ARG A 81 -5.97 1.14 -15.81
N ALA A 82 -4.67 1.27 -16.09
CA ALA A 82 -3.78 2.05 -15.25
C ALA A 82 -4.06 3.56 -15.36
N GLU A 83 -4.39 4.06 -16.54
CA GLU A 83 -4.78 5.46 -16.71
C GLU A 83 -6.09 5.79 -15.97
N ARG A 84 -7.09 4.90 -16.08
CA ARG A 84 -8.33 5.00 -15.29
C ARG A 84 -8.05 4.98 -13.79
N ALA A 85 -7.17 4.09 -13.34
CA ALA A 85 -6.79 3.98 -11.92
C ALA A 85 -6.11 5.25 -11.42
N LEU A 86 -5.15 5.80 -12.19
CA LEU A 86 -4.45 7.03 -11.84
C LEU A 86 -5.37 8.25 -11.85
N GLN A 87 -6.32 8.32 -12.79
CA GLN A 87 -7.30 9.39 -12.82
C GLN A 87 -8.20 9.35 -11.58
N LEU A 88 -8.76 8.18 -11.24
CA LEU A 88 -9.55 8.01 -10.01
C LEU A 88 -8.73 8.33 -8.76
N ALA A 89 -7.49 7.85 -8.70
CA ALA A 89 -6.58 8.13 -7.58
C ALA A 89 -6.36 9.64 -7.40
N PHE A 90 -6.12 10.37 -8.50
CA PHE A 90 -5.94 11.82 -8.49
C PHE A 90 -7.20 12.56 -8.05
N ASP A 91 -8.34 12.22 -8.65
CA ASP A 91 -9.63 12.84 -8.37
C ASP A 91 -10.10 12.58 -6.94
N HIS A 92 -9.75 11.42 -6.38
CA HIS A 92 -10.05 11.06 -4.99
C HIS A 92 -9.06 11.63 -3.97
N GLY A 93 -7.97 12.26 -4.42
CA GLY A 93 -7.01 12.94 -3.53
C GLY A 93 -5.82 12.09 -3.11
N LEU A 94 -5.45 11.06 -3.88
CA LEU A 94 -4.16 10.40 -3.73
C LEU A 94 -3.06 11.27 -4.36
N ARG A 95 -1.95 11.43 -3.64
CA ARG A 95 -0.75 12.14 -4.07
C ARG A 95 0.29 11.20 -4.68
N ALA A 96 0.38 10.01 -4.15
CA ALA A 96 1.34 9.00 -4.58
C ALA A 96 0.70 7.62 -4.59
N VAL A 97 1.16 6.76 -5.50
CA VAL A 97 0.76 5.36 -5.64
C VAL A 97 2.01 4.51 -5.83
N ARG A 98 2.13 3.40 -5.09
CA ARG A 98 3.11 2.35 -5.35
C ARG A 98 2.40 1.16 -5.99
N SER A 99 2.77 0.83 -7.23
CA SER A 99 2.18 -0.28 -7.97
C SER A 99 3.15 -1.46 -8.05
N HIS A 100 2.68 -2.62 -7.64
CA HIS A 100 3.35 -3.89 -7.85
C HIS A 100 2.98 -4.42 -9.23
N ILE A 101 3.99 -4.81 -10.02
CA ILE A 101 3.85 -5.26 -11.41
C ILE A 101 4.19 -6.74 -11.48
N ASP A 102 3.28 -7.56 -11.98
CA ASP A 102 3.58 -8.96 -12.28
C ASP A 102 4.74 -9.01 -13.30
N SER A 103 5.94 -9.40 -12.86
CA SER A 103 7.19 -9.23 -13.60
C SER A 103 7.76 -10.54 -14.14
N ALA A 104 6.95 -11.58 -14.20
CA ALA A 104 7.24 -12.84 -14.87
C ALA A 104 6.07 -13.26 -15.76
N GLY A 105 6.38 -14.01 -16.85
CA GLY A 105 5.36 -14.48 -17.80
C GLY A 105 5.08 -13.48 -18.95
N PRO A 106 4.11 -13.80 -19.82
CA PRO A 106 3.94 -13.13 -21.13
C PRO A 106 3.55 -11.66 -21.04
N GLY A 107 2.79 -11.26 -20.01
CA GLY A 107 2.33 -9.88 -19.84
C GLY A 107 3.31 -8.94 -19.12
N ALA A 108 4.46 -9.43 -18.67
CA ALA A 108 5.38 -8.66 -17.83
C ALA A 108 5.96 -7.43 -18.56
N ASN A 109 6.48 -7.62 -19.77
CA ASN A 109 7.15 -6.55 -20.51
C ASN A 109 6.20 -5.40 -20.83
N CYS A 110 5.00 -5.68 -21.35
CA CYS A 110 4.04 -4.64 -21.69
C CYS A 110 3.57 -3.87 -20.44
N SER A 111 3.43 -4.53 -19.28
CA SER A 111 3.10 -3.87 -18.02
C SER A 111 4.19 -2.88 -17.60
N TRP A 112 5.48 -3.28 -17.68
CA TRP A 112 6.61 -2.41 -17.35
C TRP A 112 6.74 -1.21 -18.30
N GLU A 113 6.60 -1.43 -19.61
CA GLU A 113 6.67 -0.38 -20.62
C GLU A 113 5.60 0.68 -20.39
N VAL A 114 4.34 0.24 -20.30
CA VAL A 114 3.18 1.13 -20.11
C VAL A 114 3.26 1.90 -18.79
N LEU A 115 3.53 1.20 -17.67
CA LEU A 115 3.56 1.87 -16.37
C LEU A 115 4.76 2.81 -16.21
N SER A 116 5.88 2.51 -16.88
CA SER A 116 7.03 3.42 -16.92
C SER A 116 6.73 4.70 -17.72
N GLU A 117 6.00 4.59 -18.83
CA GLU A 117 5.53 5.75 -19.60
C GLU A 117 4.53 6.57 -18.78
N LEU A 118 3.51 5.93 -18.20
CA LEU A 118 2.51 6.59 -17.37
C LEU A 118 3.14 7.32 -16.18
N ARG A 119 4.16 6.76 -15.55
CA ARG A 119 4.90 7.43 -14.48
C ARG A 119 5.46 8.78 -14.93
N GLY A 120 6.01 8.84 -16.14
CA GLY A 120 6.50 10.09 -16.74
C GLY A 120 5.39 11.09 -17.02
N ARG A 121 4.27 10.64 -17.58
CA ARG A 121 3.11 11.47 -17.95
C ARG A 121 2.36 12.03 -16.73
N TRP A 122 2.33 11.27 -15.61
CA TRP A 122 1.57 11.61 -14.40
C TRP A 122 2.40 12.32 -13.32
N ARG A 123 3.71 12.48 -13.50
CA ARG A 123 4.66 12.96 -12.49
C ARG A 123 4.26 14.26 -11.76
N ASP A 124 3.55 15.17 -12.47
CA ASP A 124 3.12 16.45 -11.92
C ASP A 124 1.79 16.34 -11.14
N ARG A 125 1.11 15.19 -11.21
CA ARG A 125 -0.18 14.91 -10.58
C ARG A 125 -0.10 13.84 -9.49
N ILE A 126 0.58 12.73 -9.80
CA ILE A 126 0.77 11.58 -8.92
C ILE A 126 2.21 11.11 -9.01
N GLU A 127 2.86 10.93 -7.87
CA GLU A 127 4.15 10.23 -7.78
C GLU A 127 3.91 8.73 -7.85
N LEU A 128 4.30 8.11 -8.97
CA LEU A 128 4.11 6.67 -9.20
C LEU A 128 5.42 5.92 -8.96
N GLN A 129 5.41 4.96 -8.02
CA GLN A 129 6.50 4.02 -7.76
C GLN A 129 6.14 2.65 -8.31
N LEU A 130 7.12 1.95 -8.90
CA LEU A 130 6.95 0.65 -9.56
C LEU A 130 7.78 -0.41 -8.84
N VAL A 131 7.16 -1.54 -8.52
CA VAL A 131 7.78 -2.67 -7.83
C VAL A 131 7.71 -3.91 -8.70
N ALA A 132 8.83 -4.58 -8.92
CA ALA A 132 8.83 -5.87 -9.62
C ALA A 132 8.30 -6.97 -8.71
N LEU A 133 7.25 -7.66 -9.11
CA LEU A 133 6.63 -8.74 -8.35
C LEU A 133 6.85 -10.08 -9.04
N VAL A 134 7.63 -10.95 -8.38
CA VAL A 134 7.90 -12.34 -8.78
C VAL A 134 8.00 -13.21 -7.53
N PRO A 135 7.90 -14.55 -7.62
CA PRO A 135 8.27 -15.43 -6.51
C PRO A 135 9.71 -15.14 -6.03
N VAL A 136 9.96 -15.17 -4.73
CA VAL A 136 11.30 -14.82 -4.19
C VAL A 136 12.42 -15.70 -4.74
N GLU A 137 12.12 -16.93 -5.15
CA GLU A 137 13.06 -17.88 -5.76
C GLU A 137 13.56 -17.41 -7.13
N HIS A 138 12.78 -16.62 -7.85
CA HIS A 138 13.12 -16.09 -9.17
C HIS A 138 14.43 -15.26 -9.13
N TRP A 139 14.68 -14.54 -8.04
CA TRP A 139 15.89 -13.73 -7.88
C TRP A 139 17.18 -14.54 -7.80
N SER A 140 17.09 -15.87 -7.68
CA SER A 140 18.24 -16.79 -7.72
C SER A 140 18.54 -17.33 -9.13
N THR A 141 17.83 -16.87 -10.15
CA THR A 141 18.01 -17.24 -11.56
C THR A 141 18.75 -16.16 -12.34
N LEU A 142 19.24 -16.50 -13.53
CA LEU A 142 19.84 -15.51 -14.44
C LEU A 142 18.83 -14.43 -14.87
N GLU A 143 17.60 -14.84 -15.14
CA GLU A 143 16.49 -13.95 -15.50
C GLU A 143 16.18 -12.97 -14.35
N GLY A 144 16.26 -13.45 -13.10
CA GLY A 144 16.11 -12.59 -11.91
C GLY A 144 17.21 -11.56 -11.78
N GLU A 145 18.47 -11.90 -12.09
CA GLU A 145 19.58 -10.93 -12.12
C GLU A 145 19.38 -9.89 -13.21
N GLN A 146 18.93 -10.30 -14.40
CA GLN A 146 18.62 -9.39 -15.50
C GLN A 146 17.46 -8.48 -15.16
N LEU A 147 16.41 -9.02 -14.52
CA LEU A 147 15.27 -8.24 -14.04
C LEU A 147 15.71 -7.21 -12.98
N ALA A 148 16.57 -7.57 -12.03
CA ALA A 148 17.08 -6.63 -11.02
C ALA A 148 17.80 -5.43 -11.66
N ALA A 149 18.65 -5.70 -12.68
CA ALA A 149 19.31 -4.64 -13.44
C ALA A 149 18.30 -3.78 -14.23
N ALA A 150 17.24 -4.36 -14.79
CA ALA A 150 16.19 -3.62 -15.49
C ALA A 150 15.39 -2.74 -14.54
N VAL A 151 14.99 -3.27 -13.37
CA VAL A 151 14.30 -2.54 -12.30
C VAL A 151 15.14 -1.34 -11.83
N ALA A 152 16.43 -1.53 -11.62
CA ALA A 152 17.33 -0.45 -11.22
C ALA A 152 17.40 0.66 -12.28
N ARG A 153 17.55 0.31 -13.57
CA ARG A 153 17.52 1.31 -14.66
C ARG A 153 16.19 2.06 -14.74
N ALA A 154 15.09 1.36 -14.42
CA ALA A 154 13.77 1.97 -14.33
C ALA A 154 13.53 2.72 -13.02
N GLN A 155 14.51 2.85 -12.12
CA GLN A 155 14.33 3.46 -10.80
C GLN A 155 13.14 2.85 -10.04
N GLY A 156 12.98 1.53 -10.15
CA GLY A 156 11.95 0.75 -9.49
C GLY A 156 12.43 0.12 -8.18
N LEU A 157 11.56 -0.65 -7.56
CA LEU A 157 11.81 -1.41 -6.35
C LEU A 157 11.87 -2.91 -6.68
N ILE A 158 12.67 -3.65 -5.93
CA ILE A 158 12.68 -5.12 -5.98
C ILE A 158 11.61 -5.63 -5.04
N GLY A 159 10.69 -6.43 -5.56
CA GLY A 159 9.63 -7.05 -4.80
C GLY A 159 9.68 -8.57 -4.88
N GLY A 160 8.82 -9.23 -4.12
CA GLY A 160 8.74 -10.68 -4.16
C GLY A 160 7.57 -11.23 -3.38
N VAL A 161 7.05 -12.36 -3.84
CA VAL A 161 6.03 -13.13 -3.13
C VAL A 161 6.71 -14.21 -2.31
N LEU A 162 6.56 -14.14 -0.98
CA LEU A 162 7.01 -15.16 -0.05
C LEU A 162 5.79 -15.90 0.50
N ALA A 163 5.29 -16.85 -0.28
CA ALA A 163 4.12 -17.68 0.05
C ALA A 163 4.46 -18.80 1.02
N PRO A 164 3.59 -19.11 2.00
CA PRO A 164 3.72 -20.32 2.83
C PRO A 164 3.68 -21.63 2.02
N PRO A 165 4.35 -22.70 2.52
CA PRO A 165 5.11 -22.81 3.76
C PRO A 165 6.55 -22.34 3.59
N CYS A 166 6.88 -21.15 4.10
CA CYS A 166 8.22 -20.57 4.02
C CYS A 166 9.17 -21.29 4.99
N ARG A 167 9.86 -22.31 4.56
CA ARG A 167 10.69 -23.15 5.44
C ARG A 167 12.05 -23.47 4.84
N GLY A 168 13.04 -23.61 5.73
CA GLY A 168 14.32 -24.23 5.40
C GLY A 168 15.37 -23.30 4.81
N ARG A 169 16.45 -23.93 4.31
CA ARG A 169 17.63 -23.23 3.80
C ARG A 169 17.40 -22.61 2.41
N ALA A 170 16.54 -23.25 1.60
CA ALA A 170 16.25 -22.77 0.26
C ALA A 170 15.59 -21.38 0.29
N THR A 171 14.52 -21.21 1.09
CA THR A 171 13.85 -19.93 1.28
C THR A 171 14.81 -18.84 1.76
N ARG A 172 15.69 -19.16 2.74
CA ARG A 172 16.67 -18.18 3.22
C ARG A 172 17.73 -17.82 2.17
N ARG A 173 18.11 -18.75 1.30
CA ARG A 173 19.02 -18.45 0.18
C ARG A 173 18.36 -17.53 -0.82
N ALA A 174 17.11 -17.79 -1.18
CA ALA A 174 16.34 -16.95 -2.10
C ALA A 174 16.16 -15.52 -1.55
N LEU A 175 15.75 -15.40 -0.29
CA LEU A 175 15.66 -14.09 0.39
C LEU A 175 17.01 -13.37 0.45
N ARG A 176 18.09 -14.08 0.80
CA ARG A 176 19.44 -13.48 0.81
C ARG A 176 19.81 -12.94 -0.57
N ARG A 177 19.59 -13.73 -1.62
CA ARG A 177 19.92 -13.32 -2.99
C ARG A 177 19.12 -12.11 -3.43
N LEU A 178 17.80 -12.07 -3.14
CA LEU A 178 16.96 -10.90 -3.37
C LEU A 178 17.55 -9.65 -2.68
N LEU A 179 17.89 -9.75 -1.40
CA LEU A 179 18.42 -8.64 -0.61
C LEU A 179 19.81 -8.19 -1.10
N GLU A 180 20.67 -9.13 -1.49
CA GLU A 180 21.99 -8.83 -2.10
C GLU A 180 21.85 -8.07 -3.42
N LEU A 181 20.92 -8.49 -4.29
CA LEU A 181 20.62 -7.78 -5.54
C LEU A 181 20.06 -6.37 -5.27
N ALA A 182 19.15 -6.26 -4.30
CA ALA A 182 18.59 -4.98 -3.91
C ALA A 182 19.66 -4.00 -3.41
N ASP A 183 20.54 -4.47 -2.54
CA ASP A 183 21.66 -3.68 -1.99
C ASP A 183 22.67 -3.31 -3.08
N GLN A 184 23.04 -4.29 -3.93
CA GLN A 184 23.95 -4.08 -5.07
C GLN A 184 23.46 -2.99 -6.03
N HIS A 185 22.16 -2.95 -6.28
CA HIS A 185 21.54 -2.00 -7.21
C HIS A 185 21.00 -0.73 -6.55
N GLY A 186 21.05 -0.63 -5.20
CA GLY A 186 20.49 0.48 -4.45
C GLY A 186 18.96 0.56 -4.53
N CYS A 187 18.27 -0.55 -4.81
CA CYS A 187 16.83 -0.63 -4.91
C CYS A 187 16.18 -0.90 -3.55
N ALA A 188 15.18 -0.14 -3.16
CA ALA A 188 14.34 -0.49 -2.02
C ALA A 188 13.61 -1.82 -2.26
N VAL A 189 13.19 -2.48 -1.19
CA VAL A 189 12.52 -3.79 -1.24
C VAL A 189 11.09 -3.67 -0.74
N ASP A 190 10.13 -4.34 -1.43
CA ASP A 190 8.75 -4.47 -0.98
C ASP A 190 8.24 -5.91 -1.21
N LEU A 191 8.02 -6.65 -0.12
CA LEU A 191 7.69 -8.08 -0.15
C LEU A 191 6.22 -8.31 0.18
N HIS A 192 5.51 -9.11 -0.64
CA HIS A 192 4.30 -9.80 -0.21
C HIS A 192 4.72 -10.93 0.72
N ILE A 193 4.42 -10.78 2.00
CA ILE A 193 4.91 -11.70 3.04
C ILE A 193 3.82 -11.99 4.07
N ASP A 194 3.71 -13.27 4.43
CA ASP A 194 2.75 -13.72 5.44
C ASP A 194 1.29 -13.37 5.09
N GLU A 195 0.97 -13.31 3.78
CA GLU A 195 -0.40 -13.24 3.27
C GLU A 195 -1.05 -14.62 3.39
N ALA A 196 -1.49 -14.96 4.58
CA ALA A 196 -2.04 -16.28 4.88
C ALA A 196 -2.94 -16.30 6.11
N ASP A 197 -3.83 -17.27 6.16
CA ASP A 197 -4.67 -17.63 7.32
C ASP A 197 -4.08 -18.78 8.15
N SER A 198 -2.87 -19.18 7.85
CA SER A 198 -2.13 -20.30 8.44
C SER A 198 -0.64 -19.96 8.54
N HIS A 199 0.17 -20.85 9.14
CA HIS A 199 1.62 -20.68 9.25
C HIS A 199 2.06 -19.35 9.87
N PRO A 200 1.70 -19.05 11.13
CA PRO A 200 1.89 -17.75 11.76
C PRO A 200 3.29 -17.17 11.61
N ALA A 201 3.43 -16.04 10.91
CA ALA A 201 4.68 -15.31 10.69
C ALA A 201 5.82 -16.16 10.08
N ALA A 202 5.50 -17.17 9.28
CA ALA A 202 6.50 -18.09 8.75
C ALA A 202 7.53 -17.37 7.86
N GLY A 203 7.07 -16.48 6.99
CA GLY A 203 7.90 -15.65 6.13
C GLY A 203 8.75 -14.65 6.92
N MET A 204 8.13 -13.93 7.85
CA MET A 204 8.80 -12.93 8.69
C MET A 204 9.93 -13.54 9.52
N HIS A 205 9.74 -14.76 10.04
CA HIS A 205 10.80 -15.47 10.74
C HIS A 205 12.01 -15.81 9.85
N GLN A 206 11.79 -16.16 8.56
CA GLN A 206 12.89 -16.42 7.63
C GLN A 206 13.59 -15.09 7.24
N LEU A 207 12.83 -14.06 6.94
CA LEU A 207 13.38 -12.73 6.59
C LEU A 207 14.26 -12.19 7.72
N LEU A 208 13.77 -12.18 8.96
CA LEU A 208 14.55 -11.71 10.10
C LEU A 208 15.84 -12.48 10.33
N ARG A 209 15.83 -13.81 10.14
CA ARG A 209 17.07 -14.63 10.23
C ARG A 209 18.10 -14.23 9.18
N VAL A 210 17.68 -13.83 7.99
CA VAL A 210 18.58 -13.37 6.94
C VAL A 210 19.10 -11.99 7.30
N LEU A 211 18.24 -11.03 7.62
CA LEU A 211 18.61 -9.65 7.95
C LEU A 211 19.54 -9.55 9.18
N GLU A 212 19.30 -10.38 10.19
CA GLU A 212 20.16 -10.43 11.39
C GLU A 212 21.58 -10.96 11.10
N SER A 213 21.82 -11.54 9.92
CA SER A 213 23.10 -12.09 9.50
C SER A 213 23.77 -11.31 8.35
N MET A 214 23.20 -10.17 7.93
CA MET A 214 23.76 -9.32 6.88
C MET A 214 23.59 -7.84 7.25
N ARG A 215 24.34 -6.98 6.58
CA ARG A 215 24.09 -5.54 6.60
C ARG A 215 23.40 -5.16 5.30
N LEU A 216 22.34 -4.37 5.40
CA LEU A 216 21.57 -3.90 4.27
C LEU A 216 21.48 -2.37 4.34
N SER A 217 21.72 -1.68 3.21
CA SER A 217 21.68 -0.22 3.12
C SER A 217 20.33 0.31 2.64
N VAL A 218 19.51 -0.56 2.02
CA VAL A 218 18.23 -0.18 1.43
C VAL A 218 17.05 -0.50 2.36
N PRO A 219 15.96 0.28 2.32
CA PRO A 219 14.78 0.01 3.13
C PRO A 219 14.03 -1.24 2.67
N VAL A 220 13.42 -1.94 3.64
CA VAL A 220 12.60 -3.14 3.40
C VAL A 220 11.19 -2.93 3.93
N THR A 221 10.23 -3.04 3.03
CA THR A 221 8.79 -3.04 3.31
C THR A 221 8.26 -4.48 3.29
N CYS A 222 7.36 -4.78 4.22
CA CYS A 222 6.67 -6.06 4.34
C CYS A 222 5.18 -5.83 4.16
N SER A 223 4.66 -6.13 2.98
CA SER A 223 3.24 -5.99 2.66
C SER A 223 2.43 -7.21 3.11
N HIS A 224 1.17 -7.03 3.44
CA HIS A 224 0.21 -7.96 4.06
C HIS A 224 0.50 -8.24 5.53
N ALA A 225 1.48 -9.06 5.86
CA ALA A 225 1.82 -9.44 7.24
C ALA A 225 0.62 -9.93 8.08
N SER A 226 -0.41 -10.49 7.43
CA SER A 226 -1.70 -10.83 8.03
C SER A 226 -1.61 -12.04 8.96
N SER A 227 -0.78 -13.06 8.65
CA SER A 227 -0.62 -14.24 9.50
C SER A 227 0.07 -13.94 10.84
N LEU A 228 0.65 -12.74 11.01
CA LEU A 228 1.20 -12.29 12.29
C LEU A 228 0.10 -12.19 13.36
N SER A 229 -1.15 -11.92 12.98
CA SER A 229 -2.29 -11.88 13.89
C SER A 229 -2.65 -13.23 14.51
N LEU A 230 -2.13 -14.32 13.97
CA LEU A 230 -2.34 -15.67 14.49
C LEU A 230 -1.38 -16.02 15.65
N LEU A 231 -0.37 -15.17 15.89
CA LEU A 231 0.57 -15.34 17.00
C LEU A 231 -0.08 -15.02 18.35
N SER A 232 0.42 -15.63 19.41
CA SER A 232 0.10 -15.17 20.76
C SER A 232 0.64 -13.75 20.99
N VAL A 233 0.00 -13.00 21.90
CA VAL A 233 0.38 -11.60 22.22
C VAL A 233 1.86 -11.47 22.54
N GLY A 234 2.42 -12.35 23.39
CA GLY A 234 3.83 -12.31 23.76
C GLY A 234 4.77 -12.64 22.61
N SER A 235 4.38 -13.57 21.72
CA SER A 235 5.17 -13.91 20.52
C SER A 235 5.17 -12.77 19.50
N LEU A 236 4.02 -12.15 19.28
CA LEU A 236 3.88 -10.98 18.43
C LEU A 236 4.71 -9.78 18.93
N GLN A 237 4.70 -9.53 20.24
CA GLN A 237 5.50 -8.45 20.83
C GLN A 237 7.00 -8.67 20.64
N ARG A 238 7.50 -9.89 20.86
CA ARG A 238 8.91 -10.25 20.62
C ARG A 238 9.28 -10.11 19.14
N LEU A 239 8.39 -10.57 18.25
CA LEU A 239 8.59 -10.45 16.81
C LEU A 239 8.63 -8.99 16.37
N GLY A 240 7.66 -8.16 16.79
CA GLY A 240 7.62 -6.73 16.51
C GLY A 240 8.88 -6.00 16.96
N SER A 241 9.40 -6.33 18.15
CA SER A 241 10.66 -5.76 18.63
C SER A 241 11.87 -6.14 17.75
N ARG A 242 11.88 -7.35 17.17
CA ARG A 242 12.93 -7.75 16.20
C ARG A 242 12.77 -7.01 14.90
N MET A 243 11.55 -6.87 14.38
CA MET A 243 11.24 -6.10 13.17
C MET A 243 11.69 -4.64 13.31
N ALA A 244 11.38 -4.00 14.45
CA ALA A 244 11.80 -2.62 14.72
C ALA A 244 13.33 -2.46 14.73
N ARG A 245 14.07 -3.41 15.34
CA ARG A 245 15.55 -3.38 15.32
C ARG A 245 16.16 -3.52 13.92
N GLN A 246 15.44 -4.15 13.00
CA GLN A 246 15.86 -4.28 11.58
C GLN A 246 15.27 -3.16 10.70
N ASN A 247 14.68 -2.12 11.28
CA ASN A 247 14.04 -1.01 10.58
C ASN A 247 13.01 -1.46 9.52
N LEU A 248 12.35 -2.59 9.74
CA LEU A 248 11.29 -3.06 8.85
C LEU A 248 10.07 -2.16 8.93
N GLN A 249 9.40 -2.01 7.80
CA GLN A 249 8.15 -1.28 7.65
C GLN A 249 7.07 -2.24 7.16
N VAL A 250 5.81 -1.97 7.47
CA VAL A 250 4.68 -2.84 7.09
C VAL A 250 3.64 -2.06 6.32
N VAL A 251 3.09 -2.65 5.26
CA VAL A 251 1.84 -2.21 4.64
C VAL A 251 0.76 -3.21 4.97
N ALA A 252 -0.23 -2.78 5.73
CA ALA A 252 -1.43 -3.57 6.02
C ALA A 252 -2.47 -3.38 4.91
N LEU A 253 -3.10 -4.47 4.50
CA LEU A 253 -4.03 -4.54 3.36
C LEU A 253 -5.37 -5.15 3.79
N PRO A 254 -6.15 -4.44 4.63
CA PRO A 254 -7.29 -5.03 5.32
C PRO A 254 -8.41 -5.47 4.39
N LEU A 255 -8.60 -4.83 3.24
CA LEU A 255 -9.72 -5.14 2.34
C LEU A 255 -9.49 -6.45 1.59
N THR A 256 -8.37 -6.56 0.87
CA THR A 256 -8.02 -7.80 0.15
C THR A 256 -7.83 -8.97 1.11
N ASN A 257 -7.09 -8.78 2.21
CA ASN A 257 -6.91 -9.85 3.20
C ASN A 257 -8.22 -10.24 3.88
N GLY A 258 -9.10 -9.27 4.17
CA GLY A 258 -10.43 -9.54 4.72
C GLY A 258 -11.36 -10.29 3.76
N TRP A 259 -11.14 -10.16 2.46
CA TRP A 259 -11.89 -10.88 1.42
C TRP A 259 -11.35 -12.29 1.21
N LEU A 260 -10.04 -12.45 0.99
CA LEU A 260 -9.43 -13.72 0.58
C LEU A 260 -9.13 -14.68 1.73
N LEU A 261 -8.72 -14.13 2.89
CA LEU A 261 -8.20 -14.97 3.97
C LEU A 261 -9.30 -15.42 4.93
N GLY A 262 -9.18 -16.67 5.36
CA GLY A 262 -10.16 -17.28 6.27
C GLY A 262 -11.47 -17.65 5.58
N HIS A 263 -11.51 -17.65 4.24
CA HIS A 263 -12.69 -18.05 3.47
C HIS A 263 -13.19 -19.43 3.89
N ARG A 264 -14.52 -19.58 3.99
CA ARG A 264 -15.23 -20.83 4.28
C ARG A 264 -16.46 -20.89 3.39
N ASP A 265 -16.64 -22.01 2.68
CA ASP A 265 -17.82 -22.21 1.85
C ASP A 265 -19.08 -22.19 2.72
N HIS A 266 -20.05 -21.35 2.35
CA HIS A 266 -21.34 -21.20 3.00
C HIS A 266 -21.31 -20.76 4.48
N GLU A 267 -20.14 -20.28 4.99
CA GLU A 267 -20.01 -19.85 6.37
C GLU A 267 -19.41 -18.43 6.47
N THR A 268 -19.78 -17.68 7.49
CA THR A 268 -19.04 -16.47 7.85
C THR A 268 -17.74 -16.84 8.56
N PRO A 269 -16.58 -16.38 8.10
CA PRO A 269 -15.30 -16.70 8.73
C PRO A 269 -15.27 -16.28 10.21
N LEU A 270 -14.93 -17.21 11.09
CA LEU A 270 -14.74 -16.92 12.52
C LEU A 270 -13.48 -16.11 12.79
N ARG A 271 -12.51 -16.16 11.89
CA ARG A 271 -11.25 -15.40 11.97
C ARG A 271 -10.95 -14.82 10.60
N ARG A 272 -10.57 -13.54 10.59
CA ARG A 272 -10.08 -12.82 9.40
C ARG A 272 -8.69 -12.29 9.73
N PRO A 273 -7.63 -12.97 9.29
CA PRO A 273 -6.26 -12.51 9.55
C PRO A 273 -6.00 -11.16 8.89
N LEU A 274 -5.75 -10.15 9.72
CA LEU A 274 -5.32 -8.82 9.30
C LEU A 274 -4.00 -8.50 9.98
N ALA A 275 -3.15 -7.70 9.33
CA ALA A 275 -1.94 -7.23 9.98
C ALA A 275 -2.26 -6.60 11.36
N PRO A 276 -1.55 -6.97 12.42
CA PRO A 276 -1.82 -6.48 13.78
C PRO A 276 -1.27 -5.05 13.96
N ILE A 277 -1.87 -4.07 13.27
CA ILE A 277 -1.39 -2.69 13.10
C ILE A 277 -0.99 -2.07 14.45
N ARG A 278 -1.91 -2.02 15.43
CA ARG A 278 -1.65 -1.36 16.72
C ARG A 278 -0.53 -2.02 17.53
N GLN A 279 -0.40 -3.33 17.44
CA GLN A 279 0.66 -4.06 18.13
C GLN A 279 2.02 -3.79 17.48
N LEU A 280 2.10 -3.72 16.17
CA LEU A 280 3.30 -3.36 15.43
C LEU A 280 3.71 -1.91 15.69
N GLN A 281 2.77 -0.96 15.68
CA GLN A 281 3.03 0.44 16.06
C GLN A 281 3.59 0.56 17.48
N ARG A 282 3.01 -0.16 18.46
CA ARG A 282 3.53 -0.18 19.84
C ARG A 282 4.94 -0.77 19.94
N ALA A 283 5.30 -1.68 19.05
CA ALA A 283 6.65 -2.24 18.98
C ALA A 283 7.65 -1.31 18.25
N GLY A 284 7.21 -0.16 17.74
CA GLY A 284 8.03 0.81 17.01
C GLY A 284 8.18 0.50 15.52
N VAL A 285 7.37 -0.42 14.96
CA VAL A 285 7.34 -0.71 13.52
C VAL A 285 6.41 0.29 12.84
N PRO A 286 6.87 1.07 11.84
CA PRO A 286 6.00 1.91 11.04
C PRO A 286 5.02 1.05 10.23
N VAL A 287 3.73 1.43 10.25
CA VAL A 287 2.69 0.72 9.51
C VAL A 287 1.92 1.70 8.64
N ALA A 288 1.85 1.42 7.34
CA ALA A 288 0.93 2.07 6.41
C ALA A 288 -0.27 1.16 6.12
N VAL A 289 -1.36 1.74 5.61
CA VAL A 289 -2.54 0.99 5.13
C VAL A 289 -2.71 1.30 3.65
N GLY A 290 -2.85 0.25 2.84
CA GLY A 290 -3.10 0.31 1.41
C GLY A 290 -4.41 -0.36 1.00
N GLY A 291 -4.89 -0.02 -0.20
CA GLY A 291 -6.10 -0.57 -0.81
C GLY A 291 -5.87 -1.88 -1.53
N ASP A 292 -4.63 -2.11 -2.00
CA ASP A 292 -4.18 -3.30 -2.70
C ASP A 292 -4.89 -3.47 -4.06
N ASN A 293 -5.67 -4.51 -4.21
CA ASN A 293 -6.37 -4.87 -5.45
C ASN A 293 -7.66 -4.06 -5.64
N VAL A 294 -7.99 -3.74 -6.88
CA VAL A 294 -9.19 -2.99 -7.24
C VAL A 294 -9.90 -3.65 -8.42
N GLN A 295 -11.06 -4.25 -8.16
CA GLN A 295 -11.92 -4.88 -9.15
C GLN A 295 -11.14 -5.86 -10.08
N ASP A 296 -10.32 -6.70 -9.47
CA ASP A 296 -9.50 -7.71 -10.13
C ASP A 296 -9.68 -9.08 -9.45
N PRO A 297 -9.05 -10.18 -9.93
CA PRO A 297 -9.24 -11.52 -9.36
C PRO A 297 -9.01 -11.66 -7.86
N TRP A 298 -8.22 -10.77 -7.26
CA TRP A 298 -7.88 -10.83 -5.84
C TRP A 298 -8.91 -10.11 -4.96
N TYR A 299 -9.53 -9.04 -5.48
CA TYR A 299 -10.56 -8.31 -4.75
C TYR A 299 -11.58 -7.66 -5.72
N PRO A 300 -12.88 -7.99 -5.62
CA PRO A 300 -13.91 -7.48 -6.54
C PRO A 300 -14.31 -6.02 -6.29
N GLY A 301 -13.89 -5.44 -5.19
CA GLY A 301 -14.22 -4.07 -4.78
C GLY A 301 -13.08 -3.08 -5.00
N GLY A 302 -13.15 -1.94 -4.31
CA GLY A 302 -12.16 -0.88 -4.39
C GLY A 302 -12.40 0.11 -5.54
N GLN A 303 -11.81 1.28 -5.42
CA GLN A 303 -11.95 2.36 -6.42
C GLN A 303 -10.85 3.43 -6.34
N PHE A 304 -9.68 3.11 -5.78
CA PHE A 304 -8.59 4.06 -5.53
C PHE A 304 -9.04 5.31 -4.74
N ASP A 305 -9.99 5.11 -3.82
CA ASP A 305 -10.48 6.18 -2.95
C ASP A 305 -9.92 6.03 -1.54
N PRO A 306 -9.01 6.92 -1.11
CA PRO A 306 -8.39 6.82 0.21
C PRO A 306 -9.38 7.06 1.37
N LEU A 307 -10.46 7.81 1.15
CA LEU A 307 -11.48 8.01 2.20
C LEU A 307 -12.34 6.77 2.38
N SER A 308 -12.68 6.09 1.27
CA SER A 308 -13.35 4.79 1.31
C SER A 308 -12.49 3.73 2.01
N LEU A 309 -11.19 3.69 1.67
CA LEU A 309 -10.23 2.83 2.36
C LEU A 309 -10.18 3.13 3.86
N MET A 310 -10.13 4.39 4.26
CA MET A 310 -10.16 4.79 5.67
C MET A 310 -11.47 4.37 6.35
N ALA A 311 -12.62 4.67 5.75
CA ALA A 311 -13.93 4.37 6.32
C ALA A 311 -14.11 2.87 6.61
N MET A 312 -13.56 2.01 5.76
CA MET A 312 -13.61 0.55 5.94
C MET A 312 -12.50 0.04 6.89
N SER A 313 -11.29 0.55 6.76
CA SER A 313 -10.12 0.04 7.51
C SER A 313 -10.11 0.47 8.97
N LEU A 314 -10.57 1.69 9.28
CA LEU A 314 -10.60 2.21 10.66
C LEU A 314 -11.40 1.29 11.60
N PRO A 315 -12.66 0.90 11.30
CA PRO A 315 -13.39 -0.01 12.14
C PRO A 315 -12.83 -1.45 12.11
N LEU A 316 -12.41 -1.96 10.95
CA LEU A 316 -11.88 -3.32 10.83
C LEU A 316 -10.60 -3.52 11.67
N ALA A 317 -9.71 -2.55 11.70
CA ALA A 317 -8.47 -2.60 12.45
C ALA A 317 -8.57 -1.92 13.83
N GLN A 318 -9.76 -1.46 14.22
CA GLN A 318 -10.02 -0.71 15.46
C GLN A 318 -9.08 0.49 15.62
N LEU A 319 -8.84 1.21 14.53
CA LEU A 319 -8.11 2.47 14.53
C LEU A 319 -9.09 3.62 14.82
N ALA A 320 -8.60 4.63 15.52
CA ALA A 320 -9.39 5.82 15.83
C ALA A 320 -8.76 7.04 15.15
N PRO A 321 -9.48 7.80 14.31
CA PRO A 321 -8.90 8.95 13.62
C PRO A 321 -8.52 10.11 14.57
N TRP A 322 -9.09 10.15 15.76
CA TRP A 322 -8.76 11.11 16.83
C TRP A 322 -7.58 10.66 17.72
N ASP A 323 -7.01 9.47 17.50
CA ASP A 323 -5.84 8.96 18.21
C ASP A 323 -4.58 9.35 17.42
N ASP A 324 -3.48 9.68 18.11
CA ASP A 324 -2.19 10.03 17.50
C ASP A 324 -1.67 9.02 16.47
N HIS A 325 -2.08 7.76 16.57
CA HIS A 325 -1.67 6.69 15.66
C HIS A 325 -2.72 6.36 14.58
N GLY A 326 -3.94 6.90 14.67
CA GLY A 326 -5.04 6.50 13.80
C GLY A 326 -4.89 6.92 12.35
N LEU A 327 -4.40 8.13 12.08
CA LEU A 327 -4.23 8.67 10.73
C LEU A 327 -2.84 8.46 10.14
N LYS A 328 -1.82 8.23 10.96
CA LYS A 328 -0.44 8.02 10.49
C LYS A 328 -0.32 6.97 9.38
N PRO A 329 -1.03 5.82 9.46
CA PRO A 329 -0.97 4.79 8.43
C PRO A 329 -1.40 5.24 7.02
N PHE A 330 -2.23 6.27 6.92
CA PHE A 330 -2.77 6.77 5.65
C PHE A 330 -2.02 8.00 5.12
N ALA A 331 -1.25 8.69 5.97
CA ALA A 331 -0.57 9.93 5.62
C ALA A 331 0.93 9.88 5.95
N THR A 332 1.32 10.18 7.19
CA THR A 332 2.72 10.39 7.57
C THR A 332 3.57 9.11 7.51
N ASP A 333 3.05 7.98 7.96
CA ASP A 333 3.79 6.71 7.90
C ASP A 333 3.84 6.17 6.46
N ALA A 334 2.76 6.31 5.68
CA ALA A 334 2.73 5.95 4.27
C ALA A 334 3.71 6.82 3.44
N ALA A 335 3.72 8.14 3.64
CA ALA A 335 4.65 9.05 2.97
C ALA A 335 6.11 8.70 3.29
N ARG A 336 6.43 8.45 4.56
CA ARG A 336 7.76 8.05 4.99
C ARG A 336 8.19 6.71 4.42
N LEU A 337 7.28 5.72 4.46
CA LEU A 337 7.51 4.37 3.91
C LEU A 337 7.83 4.41 2.42
N MET A 338 7.14 5.26 1.68
CA MET A 338 7.43 5.47 0.25
C MET A 338 8.63 6.36 -0.01
N GLY A 339 9.26 6.96 1.02
CA GLY A 339 10.40 7.85 0.85
C GLY A 339 10.07 9.15 0.13
N LEU A 340 8.82 9.64 0.24
CA LEU A 340 8.39 10.87 -0.42
C LEU A 340 9.11 12.09 0.17
N ALA A 341 9.39 13.08 -0.67
CA ALA A 341 9.95 14.36 -0.23
C ALA A 341 8.98 15.18 0.67
N TRP A 342 7.74 14.75 0.74
CA TRP A 342 6.68 15.33 1.55
C TRP A 342 6.41 14.45 2.79
N ASP A 343 6.16 15.09 3.93
CA ASP A 343 6.02 14.42 5.23
C ASP A 343 4.59 14.02 5.63
N GLY A 344 3.62 14.18 4.73
CA GLY A 344 2.21 13.84 5.01
C GLY A 344 1.48 14.86 5.92
N ARG A 345 1.97 16.10 6.06
CA ARG A 345 1.41 17.11 6.98
C ARG A 345 1.03 18.40 6.27
N LEU A 346 -0.04 19.03 6.77
CA LEU A 346 -0.42 20.39 6.41
C LEU A 346 0.31 21.37 7.33
N ARG A 347 1.31 22.09 6.79
CA ARG A 347 2.10 23.09 7.52
C ARG A 347 2.64 24.14 6.56
N ALA A 348 3.03 25.31 7.07
CA ALA A 348 3.68 26.33 6.27
C ALA A 348 4.91 25.76 5.52
N GLY A 349 5.04 26.10 4.25
CA GLY A 349 6.08 25.61 3.33
C GLY A 349 5.80 24.23 2.71
N ALA A 350 4.84 23.46 3.22
CA ALA A 350 4.43 22.20 2.60
C ALA A 350 3.71 22.45 1.25
N PRO A 351 3.64 21.44 0.36
CA PRO A 351 2.81 21.53 -0.84
C PRO A 351 1.35 21.88 -0.51
N ALA A 352 0.72 22.69 -1.34
CA ALA A 352 -0.70 23.01 -1.24
C ALA A 352 -1.54 21.85 -1.82
N ASP A 353 -1.50 20.73 -1.11
CA ASP A 353 -2.10 19.45 -1.46
C ASP A 353 -2.98 18.98 -0.30
N LEU A 354 -4.31 19.07 -0.48
CA LEU A 354 -5.26 18.71 0.57
C LEU A 354 -6.58 18.16 0.03
N ILE A 355 -7.30 17.47 0.90
CA ILE A 355 -8.68 17.05 0.72
C ILE A 355 -9.50 17.90 1.71
N HIS A 356 -10.52 18.59 1.22
CA HIS A 356 -11.46 19.36 2.00
C HIS A 356 -12.84 18.70 1.97
N LEU A 357 -13.42 18.48 3.13
CA LEU A 357 -14.78 18.00 3.34
C LEU A 357 -15.60 19.17 3.93
N PRO A 358 -16.30 19.97 3.10
CA PRO A 358 -16.84 21.26 3.54
C PRO A 358 -17.89 21.18 4.66
N GLN A 359 -18.61 20.06 4.73
CA GLN A 359 -19.69 19.81 5.70
C GLN A 359 -19.45 18.53 6.50
N GLY A 360 -18.17 18.08 6.56
CA GLY A 360 -17.81 16.80 7.13
C GLY A 360 -16.99 16.89 8.41
N GLY A 361 -17.14 15.88 9.24
CA GLY A 361 -16.29 15.54 10.35
C GLY A 361 -15.96 14.06 10.26
N TRP A 362 -15.52 13.45 11.38
CA TRP A 362 -15.23 12.01 11.42
C TRP A 362 -16.47 11.14 11.15
N PRO A 363 -17.67 11.43 11.71
CA PRO A 363 -18.86 10.63 11.43
C PRO A 363 -19.24 10.62 9.94
N GLU A 364 -19.22 11.78 9.27
CA GLU A 364 -19.59 11.91 7.87
C GLU A 364 -18.55 11.22 6.96
N LEU A 365 -17.24 11.30 7.31
CA LEU A 365 -16.20 10.57 6.61
C LEU A 365 -16.40 9.06 6.73
N LEU A 366 -16.61 8.55 7.95
CA LEU A 366 -16.80 7.13 8.21
C LEU A 366 -18.09 6.60 7.58
N ALA A 367 -19.11 7.44 7.48
CA ALA A 367 -20.36 7.11 6.79
C ALA A 367 -20.29 7.25 5.26
N MET A 368 -19.15 7.74 4.72
CA MET A 368 -19.00 8.09 3.29
C MET A 368 -20.07 9.07 2.79
N ALA A 369 -20.57 9.94 3.69
CA ALA A 369 -21.70 10.83 3.44
C ALA A 369 -21.27 12.26 3.09
N CYS A 370 -19.97 12.57 2.98
CA CYS A 370 -19.47 13.91 2.71
C CYS A 370 -19.02 14.07 1.25
N ARG A 371 -19.34 15.24 0.68
CA ARG A 371 -18.69 15.71 -0.55
C ARG A 371 -17.23 16.07 -0.24
N ARG A 372 -16.37 15.88 -1.22
CA ARG A 372 -14.97 16.28 -1.12
C ARG A 372 -14.60 17.29 -2.20
N ARG A 373 -13.62 18.11 -1.89
CA ARG A 373 -12.89 18.93 -2.86
C ARG A 373 -11.40 18.60 -2.70
N VAL A 374 -10.70 18.44 -3.81
CA VAL A 374 -9.27 18.10 -3.80
C VAL A 374 -8.49 19.30 -4.32
N LEU A 375 -7.52 19.77 -3.54
CA LEU A 375 -6.53 20.76 -3.95
C LEU A 375 -5.24 20.02 -4.29
N ALA A 376 -4.74 20.19 -5.51
CA ALA A 376 -3.51 19.59 -5.99
C ALA A 376 -2.59 20.68 -6.54
N GLY A 377 -1.39 20.82 -5.99
CA GLY A 377 -0.46 21.85 -6.41
C GLY A 377 -1.01 23.30 -6.30
N GLY A 378 -1.94 23.53 -5.39
CA GLY A 378 -2.59 24.83 -5.19
C GLY A 378 -3.80 25.12 -6.09
N HIS A 379 -4.21 24.16 -6.92
CA HIS A 379 -5.37 24.26 -7.81
C HIS A 379 -6.44 23.24 -7.42
N TRP A 380 -7.69 23.70 -7.41
CA TRP A 380 -8.82 22.80 -7.17
C TRP A 380 -9.01 21.85 -8.36
N VAL A 381 -8.98 20.56 -8.08
CA VAL A 381 -9.50 19.54 -9.00
C VAL A 381 -11.02 19.65 -9.03
N GLN A 382 -11.67 19.36 -10.15
CA GLN A 382 -13.11 19.54 -10.32
C GLN A 382 -13.90 18.95 -9.15
N ASP A 383 -14.92 19.68 -8.69
CA ASP A 383 -15.82 19.21 -7.65
C ASP A 383 -16.58 17.97 -8.15
N TRP A 384 -16.59 16.93 -7.34
CA TRP A 384 -17.45 15.77 -7.59
C TRP A 384 -18.90 16.15 -7.33
N ALA A 385 -19.72 16.03 -8.38
CA ALA A 385 -21.17 16.25 -8.30
C ALA A 385 -21.88 15.13 -7.55
#